data_fb94ca7468b2acf7e19db0bfc9854bdc
#
_entry.id   fb94ca7468b2acf7e19db0bfc9854bdc
#
_cell.length_a   1.000
_cell.length_b   1.000
_cell.length_c   1.000
_cell.angle_alpha   90.00
_cell.angle_beta   90.00
_cell.angle_gamma   90.00
#
_symmetry.space_group_name_H-M   'P 1'
#
loop_
_entity.id
_entity.type
_entity.pdbx_description
1 polymer ?
#
loop_
_entity_poly.entity_id
_entity_poly.type
_entity_poly.pdbx_seq_one_letter_code
_entity_poly.pdbx_strand_id
1 'polypeptide(L)'
;MNKIIYSLVYNRKKCLNKRGMALVQVEAYLDRKKKYFSTKVYLKPEQWDAKKLVVKNHPNADALNRLIYEFVAAIEKKELELWQQGKRISLELLKDALAARENNSSFISFFKQEVSNSSLKDSTKRNHLSTLLLLQEFKRDIVFSDLTFEFVSSFEYFLQQKGYHTNTIAKHMKHLKRHINIAINKEYIEIQKYAFRKYKIKTVENKHTHLVPEELEQLERLSLTGKHMKLQKSLDAFLFCCYAGMRYSDFTNLSKKNIVDINQETWLIYKSVKTGTEVRLPLYLLFAGKGIVILNKYRNNLEDFFRLRDNSNINKDLIIIAKLAGLSKKISF
;
A
#
# COMPACT_ATOMS: atom_id res chain seq x y z
N MET A 1 10.94 39.95 -23.42
CA MET A 1 10.46 38.70 -22.81
C MET A 1 8.98 38.58 -23.14
N ASN A 2 8.56 37.53 -23.87
CA ASN A 2 7.16 37.41 -24.27
C ASN A 2 6.35 36.96 -23.05
N LYS A 3 5.34 37.74 -22.65
CA LYS A 3 4.39 37.43 -21.58
C LYS A 3 3.29 36.53 -22.11
N ILE A 4 2.82 35.55 -21.32
CA ILE A 4 1.63 34.80 -21.71
C ILE A 4 0.40 35.69 -21.60
N ILE A 5 -0.45 35.65 -22.62
CA ILE A 5 -1.74 36.37 -22.63
C ILE A 5 -2.84 35.37 -22.30
N TYR A 6 -3.62 35.67 -21.27
CA TYR A 6 -4.73 34.84 -20.82
C TYR A 6 -6.07 35.45 -21.25
N SER A 7 -6.98 34.63 -21.77
CA SER A 7 -8.35 35.01 -22.07
C SER A 7 -9.33 33.89 -21.73
N LEU A 8 -10.59 34.26 -21.49
CA LEU A 8 -11.65 33.29 -21.22
C LEU A 8 -12.35 32.87 -22.50
N VAL A 9 -12.56 31.59 -22.70
CA VAL A 9 -13.23 31.01 -23.86
C VAL A 9 -14.34 30.09 -23.40
N TYR A 10 -15.57 30.39 -23.80
CA TYR A 10 -16.74 29.56 -23.60
C TYR A 10 -17.01 28.73 -24.85
N ASN A 11 -17.38 27.44 -24.65
CA ASN A 11 -17.81 26.55 -25.72
C ASN A 11 -16.84 26.49 -26.94
N ARG A 12 -15.54 26.37 -26.68
CA ARG A 12 -14.51 26.27 -27.72
C ARG A 12 -14.82 25.21 -28.80
N LYS A 13 -15.37 24.06 -28.38
CA LYS A 13 -15.67 22.93 -29.27
C LYS A 13 -16.97 23.12 -30.06
N LYS A 14 -17.70 24.22 -29.85
CA LYS A 14 -19.00 24.51 -30.47
C LYS A 14 -20.03 23.39 -30.30
N CYS A 15 -19.96 22.66 -29.19
CA CYS A 15 -20.89 21.57 -28.87
C CYS A 15 -21.28 21.63 -27.38
N LEU A 16 -22.53 21.28 -27.10
CA LEU A 16 -23.08 21.19 -25.74
C LEU A 16 -23.04 19.74 -25.27
N ASN A 17 -22.88 19.56 -23.99
CA ASN A 17 -22.98 18.23 -23.38
C ASN A 17 -24.44 17.75 -23.29
N LYS A 18 -24.68 16.52 -22.82
CA LYS A 18 -26.04 15.92 -22.68
C LYS A 18 -26.99 16.76 -21.81
N ARG A 19 -26.49 17.71 -21.02
CA ARG A 19 -27.28 18.63 -20.17
C ARG A 19 -27.44 20.02 -20.78
N GLY A 20 -27.11 20.20 -22.05
CA GLY A 20 -27.20 21.50 -22.74
C GLY A 20 -26.18 22.55 -22.28
N MET A 21 -25.06 22.12 -21.67
CA MET A 21 -24.05 23.03 -21.12
C MET A 21 -22.71 22.89 -21.86
N ALA A 22 -21.91 23.94 -21.87
CA ALA A 22 -20.55 23.93 -22.36
C ALA A 22 -19.55 24.44 -21.31
N LEU A 23 -18.29 24.05 -21.49
CA LEU A 23 -17.20 24.35 -20.58
C LEU A 23 -16.65 25.76 -20.82
N VAL A 24 -16.39 26.48 -19.72
CA VAL A 24 -15.53 27.68 -19.73
C VAL A 24 -14.07 27.23 -19.57
N GLN A 25 -13.19 27.76 -20.41
CA GLN A 25 -11.75 27.46 -20.40
C GLN A 25 -10.94 28.76 -20.36
N VAL A 26 -9.73 28.68 -19.81
CA VAL A 26 -8.72 29.74 -19.95
C VAL A 26 -7.86 29.40 -21.16
N GLU A 27 -7.83 30.28 -22.16
CA GLU A 27 -6.87 30.22 -23.23
C GLU A 27 -5.59 30.94 -22.82
N ALA A 28 -4.45 30.26 -22.91
CA ALA A 28 -3.13 30.85 -22.76
C ALA A 28 -2.46 30.93 -24.15
N TYR A 29 -1.99 32.11 -24.52
CA TYR A 29 -1.34 32.38 -25.80
C TYR A 29 0.10 32.84 -25.58
N LEU A 30 1.04 32.17 -26.25
CA LEU A 30 2.46 32.50 -26.23
C LEU A 30 3.11 32.06 -27.55
N ASP A 31 3.93 32.91 -28.16
CA ASP A 31 4.75 32.60 -29.34
C ASP A 31 3.94 31.91 -30.46
N ARG A 32 2.80 32.48 -30.83
CA ARG A 32 1.85 31.96 -31.85
C ARG A 32 1.24 30.61 -31.53
N LYS A 33 1.40 30.09 -30.30
CA LYS A 33 0.78 28.85 -29.84
C LYS A 33 -0.30 29.11 -28.81
N LYS A 34 -1.32 28.25 -28.79
CA LYS A 34 -2.43 28.33 -27.84
C LYS A 34 -2.53 27.04 -27.01
N LYS A 35 -2.86 27.20 -25.75
CA LYS A 35 -3.19 26.09 -24.85
C LYS A 35 -4.41 26.44 -24.02
N TYR A 36 -5.23 25.43 -23.68
CA TYR A 36 -6.50 25.62 -23.00
C TYR A 36 -6.52 24.89 -21.69
N PHE A 37 -6.89 25.57 -20.62
CA PHE A 37 -7.01 25.04 -19.28
C PHE A 37 -8.47 25.01 -18.85
N SER A 38 -8.94 23.89 -18.29
CA SER A 38 -10.33 23.70 -17.89
C SER A 38 -10.59 24.36 -16.55
N THR A 39 -11.58 25.24 -16.47
CA THR A 39 -12.05 25.79 -15.19
C THR A 39 -12.97 24.85 -14.43
N LYS A 40 -13.39 23.73 -15.06
CA LYS A 40 -14.44 22.81 -14.59
C LYS A 40 -15.83 23.44 -14.42
N VAL A 41 -16.01 24.69 -14.86
CA VAL A 41 -17.30 25.42 -14.85
C VAL A 41 -18.03 25.16 -16.16
N TYR A 42 -19.21 24.58 -16.07
CA TYR A 42 -20.10 24.30 -17.21
C TYR A 42 -21.34 25.21 -17.12
N LEU A 43 -21.68 25.89 -18.20
CA LEU A 43 -22.76 26.85 -18.29
C LEU A 43 -23.65 26.56 -19.50
N LYS A 44 -24.93 26.95 -19.40
CA LYS A 44 -25.79 27.04 -20.58
C LYS A 44 -25.44 28.28 -21.41
N PRO A 45 -25.77 28.33 -22.71
CA PRO A 45 -25.45 29.48 -23.57
C PRO A 45 -25.96 30.81 -23.02
N GLU A 46 -27.18 30.87 -22.48
CA GLU A 46 -27.80 32.08 -21.90
C GLU A 46 -27.10 32.56 -20.62
N GLN A 47 -26.28 31.74 -20.01
CA GLN A 47 -25.57 32.05 -18.76
C GLN A 47 -24.18 32.63 -18.97
N TRP A 48 -23.77 32.83 -20.20
CA TRP A 48 -22.47 33.39 -20.56
C TRP A 48 -22.62 34.73 -21.30
N ASP A 49 -21.90 35.73 -20.86
CA ASP A 49 -21.74 37.01 -21.58
C ASP A 49 -20.44 37.02 -22.38
N ALA A 50 -20.53 36.85 -23.68
CA ALA A 50 -19.36 36.79 -24.58
C ALA A 50 -18.62 38.11 -24.71
N LYS A 51 -19.27 39.27 -24.45
CA LYS A 51 -18.63 40.59 -24.53
C LYS A 51 -17.87 40.93 -23.27
N LYS A 52 -18.48 40.66 -22.12
CA LYS A 52 -17.87 40.94 -20.80
C LYS A 52 -17.02 39.78 -20.30
N LEU A 53 -17.09 38.57 -20.89
CA LEU A 53 -16.42 37.33 -20.49
C LEU A 53 -16.75 36.94 -19.06
N VAL A 54 -18.03 37.05 -18.68
CA VAL A 54 -18.52 36.75 -17.32
C VAL A 54 -19.75 35.85 -17.35
N VAL A 55 -19.97 35.16 -16.24
CA VAL A 55 -21.20 34.41 -15.98
C VAL A 55 -22.33 35.42 -15.66
N LYS A 56 -23.49 35.25 -16.30
CA LYS A 56 -24.72 35.99 -16.04
C LYS A 56 -25.91 35.06 -15.94
N ASN A 57 -27.05 35.55 -15.47
CA ASN A 57 -28.31 34.78 -15.40
C ASN A 57 -28.18 33.39 -14.75
N HIS A 58 -27.28 33.26 -13.80
CA HIS A 58 -27.09 32.03 -13.00
C HIS A 58 -27.29 32.36 -11.51
N PRO A 59 -27.99 31.54 -10.70
CA PRO A 59 -28.22 31.83 -9.27
C PRO A 59 -26.94 32.12 -8.49
N ASN A 60 -25.81 31.46 -8.88
CA ASN A 60 -24.51 31.63 -8.25
C ASN A 60 -23.51 32.34 -9.19
N ALA A 61 -23.96 33.34 -10.02
CA ALA A 61 -23.11 33.98 -11.01
C ALA A 61 -21.84 34.58 -10.39
N ASP A 62 -21.96 35.31 -9.27
CA ASP A 62 -20.83 35.96 -8.60
C ASP A 62 -19.82 34.95 -8.07
N ALA A 63 -20.29 33.86 -7.47
CA ALA A 63 -19.42 32.78 -6.97
C ALA A 63 -18.66 32.08 -8.10
N LEU A 64 -19.34 31.83 -9.23
CA LEU A 64 -18.73 31.21 -10.41
C LEU A 64 -17.72 32.16 -11.07
N ASN A 65 -18.03 33.44 -11.18
CA ASN A 65 -17.08 34.44 -11.66
C ASN A 65 -15.85 34.51 -10.78
N ARG A 66 -16.01 34.53 -9.45
CA ARG A 66 -14.88 34.47 -8.49
C ARG A 66 -14.03 33.23 -8.70
N LEU A 67 -14.62 32.04 -8.79
CA LEU A 67 -13.92 30.78 -9.09
C LEU A 67 -13.10 30.84 -10.38
N ILE A 68 -13.65 31.42 -11.45
CA ILE A 68 -12.97 31.57 -12.73
C ILE A 68 -11.77 32.50 -12.57
N TYR A 69 -11.94 33.68 -11.93
CA TYR A 69 -10.85 34.62 -11.70
C TYR A 69 -9.75 34.06 -10.79
N GLU A 70 -10.12 33.33 -9.70
CA GLU A 70 -9.16 32.65 -8.83
C GLU A 70 -8.36 31.61 -9.59
N PHE A 71 -8.99 30.90 -10.54
CA PHE A 71 -8.31 29.93 -11.39
C PHE A 71 -7.29 30.61 -12.33
N VAL A 72 -7.65 31.75 -12.96
CA VAL A 72 -6.73 32.55 -13.78
C VAL A 72 -5.55 33.03 -12.92
N ALA A 73 -5.83 33.64 -11.77
CA ALA A 73 -4.80 34.11 -10.84
C ALA A 73 -3.85 32.99 -10.39
N ALA A 74 -4.36 31.76 -10.19
CA ALA A 74 -3.54 30.62 -9.85
C ALA A 74 -2.58 30.20 -10.99
N ILE A 75 -3.02 30.34 -12.27
CA ILE A 75 -2.19 30.08 -13.43
C ILE A 75 -1.09 31.16 -13.55
N GLU A 76 -1.45 32.43 -13.39
CA GLU A 76 -0.52 33.57 -13.44
C GLU A 76 0.53 33.48 -12.32
N LYS A 77 0.10 33.11 -11.10
CA LYS A 77 1.03 32.86 -9.99
C LYS A 77 2.03 31.77 -10.33
N LYS A 78 1.58 30.69 -10.99
CA LYS A 78 2.46 29.59 -11.38
C LYS A 78 3.46 29.99 -12.46
N GLU A 79 3.03 30.82 -13.41
CA GLU A 79 3.92 31.45 -14.40
C GLU A 79 5.02 32.25 -13.70
N LEU A 80 4.64 33.08 -12.72
CA LEU A 80 5.58 33.90 -11.95
C LEU A 80 6.58 33.06 -11.16
N GLU A 81 6.12 31.98 -10.52
CA GLU A 81 7.00 31.03 -9.80
C GLU A 81 8.04 30.40 -10.73
N LEU A 82 7.63 29.97 -11.93
CA LEU A 82 8.53 29.42 -12.95
C LEU A 82 9.55 30.45 -13.44
N TRP A 83 9.12 31.68 -13.61
CA TRP A 83 9.98 32.80 -14.01
C TRP A 83 11.03 33.11 -12.91
N GLN A 84 10.61 33.17 -11.63
CA GLN A 84 11.52 33.37 -10.48
C GLN A 84 12.56 32.24 -10.37
N GLN A 85 12.24 31.03 -10.81
CA GLN A 85 13.19 29.89 -10.87
C GLN A 85 14.18 30.00 -12.04
N GLY A 86 14.16 31.08 -12.83
CA GLY A 86 15.03 31.26 -13.99
C GLY A 86 14.71 30.35 -15.18
N LYS A 87 13.55 29.68 -15.18
CA LYS A 87 13.15 28.76 -16.25
C LYS A 87 12.59 29.53 -17.45
N ARG A 88 12.96 29.11 -18.66
CA ARG A 88 12.34 29.65 -19.90
C ARG A 88 10.89 29.16 -19.93
N ILE A 89 9.95 30.13 -19.90
CA ILE A 89 8.52 29.84 -19.88
C ILE A 89 8.08 29.28 -21.23
N SER A 90 7.36 28.16 -21.19
CA SER A 90 6.63 27.58 -22.31
C SER A 90 5.25 27.12 -21.88
N LEU A 91 4.29 27.04 -22.83
CA LEU A 91 2.94 26.56 -22.53
C LEU A 91 2.92 25.07 -22.08
N GLU A 92 3.87 24.27 -22.53
CA GLU A 92 4.07 22.90 -22.10
C GLU A 92 4.53 22.86 -20.64
N LEU A 93 5.58 23.60 -20.30
CA LEU A 93 6.12 23.68 -18.95
C LEU A 93 5.05 24.17 -17.96
N LEU A 94 4.26 25.19 -18.35
CA LEU A 94 3.15 25.68 -17.53
C LEU A 94 2.08 24.61 -17.31
N LYS A 95 1.70 23.88 -18.36
CA LYS A 95 0.74 22.77 -18.25
C LYS A 95 1.24 21.68 -17.32
N ASP A 96 2.50 21.26 -17.48
CA ASP A 96 3.09 20.21 -16.66
C ASP A 96 3.23 20.65 -15.19
N ALA A 97 3.57 21.92 -14.95
CA ALA A 97 3.63 22.49 -13.61
C ALA A 97 2.24 22.60 -12.94
N LEU A 98 1.19 22.87 -13.71
CA LEU A 98 -0.20 22.86 -13.21
C LEU A 98 -0.71 21.44 -12.99
N ALA A 99 -0.40 20.50 -13.88
CA ALA A 99 -0.71 19.09 -13.72
C ALA A 99 0.04 18.48 -12.52
N ALA A 100 1.29 18.87 -12.30
CA ALA A 100 2.05 18.48 -11.12
C ALA A 100 1.40 18.99 -9.84
N ARG A 101 0.78 20.19 -9.84
CA ARG A 101 0.02 20.72 -8.69
C ARG A 101 -1.26 19.91 -8.44
N GLU A 102 -1.99 19.50 -9.48
CA GLU A 102 -3.16 18.60 -9.32
C GLU A 102 -2.72 17.22 -8.80
N ASN A 103 -1.64 16.66 -9.32
CA ASN A 103 -1.05 15.40 -8.81
C ASN A 103 -0.50 15.56 -7.40
N ASN A 104 0.12 16.70 -7.06
CA ASN A 104 0.60 17.00 -5.72
C ASN A 104 -0.54 17.30 -4.73
N SER A 105 -1.75 17.62 -5.19
CA SER A 105 -2.92 17.74 -4.32
C SER A 105 -3.56 16.39 -3.98
N SER A 106 -3.32 15.35 -4.79
CA SER A 106 -3.85 14.01 -4.60
C SER A 106 -3.04 13.22 -3.57
N PHE A 107 -3.66 12.94 -2.42
CA PHE A 107 -3.07 12.06 -1.41
C PHE A 107 -2.91 10.61 -1.92
N ILE A 108 -3.79 10.15 -2.79
CA ILE A 108 -3.71 8.81 -3.42
C ILE A 108 -2.43 8.68 -4.26
N SER A 109 -2.15 9.67 -5.12
CA SER A 109 -0.95 9.70 -5.96
C SER A 109 0.32 9.81 -5.10
N PHE A 110 0.30 10.67 -4.09
CA PHE A 110 1.37 10.82 -3.11
C PHE A 110 1.65 9.51 -2.38
N PHE A 111 0.62 8.86 -1.82
CA PHE A 111 0.76 7.58 -1.10
C PHE A 111 1.41 6.52 -2.00
N LYS A 112 0.93 6.37 -3.24
CA LYS A 112 1.48 5.41 -4.21
C LYS A 112 2.95 5.69 -4.49
N GLN A 113 3.32 6.95 -4.71
CA GLN A 113 4.69 7.36 -5.00
C GLN A 113 5.63 7.12 -3.80
N GLU A 114 5.20 7.45 -2.57
CA GLU A 114 5.98 7.21 -1.36
C GLU A 114 6.24 5.72 -1.13
N VAL A 115 5.25 4.85 -1.39
CA VAL A 115 5.45 3.40 -1.31
C VAL A 115 6.43 2.92 -2.37
N SER A 116 6.29 3.38 -3.62
CA SER A 116 7.17 2.97 -4.73
C SER A 116 8.63 3.36 -4.49
N ASN A 117 8.86 4.60 -4.02
CA ASN A 117 10.19 5.17 -3.79
C ASN A 117 10.83 4.73 -2.45
N SER A 118 10.09 4.00 -1.61
CA SER A 118 10.59 3.57 -0.30
C SER A 118 11.60 2.42 -0.43
N SER A 119 12.52 2.32 0.53
CA SER A 119 13.42 1.19 0.72
C SER A 119 12.77 -0.01 1.42
N LEU A 120 11.44 -0.03 1.56
CA LEU A 120 10.71 -1.11 2.20
C LEU A 120 10.81 -2.41 1.40
N LYS A 121 10.82 -3.56 2.11
CA LYS A 121 10.73 -4.89 1.49
C LYS A 121 9.42 -5.01 0.69
N ASP A 122 9.44 -5.75 -0.42
CA ASP A 122 8.29 -5.90 -1.33
C ASP A 122 7.02 -6.41 -0.63
N SER A 123 7.16 -7.31 0.35
CA SER A 123 6.03 -7.76 1.17
C SER A 123 5.39 -6.61 1.98
N THR A 124 6.21 -5.69 2.49
CA THR A 124 5.74 -4.50 3.20
C THR A 124 5.09 -3.51 2.24
N LYS A 125 5.70 -3.27 1.05
CA LYS A 125 5.10 -2.43 0.00
C LYS A 125 3.72 -2.95 -0.39
N ARG A 126 3.55 -4.27 -0.62
CA ARG A 126 2.25 -4.90 -0.90
C ARG A 126 1.22 -4.64 0.20
N ASN A 127 1.62 -4.71 1.46
CA ASN A 127 0.74 -4.40 2.59
C ASN A 127 0.29 -2.92 2.60
N HIS A 128 1.18 -1.97 2.27
CA HIS A 128 0.80 -0.56 2.13
C HIS A 128 -0.14 -0.34 0.94
N LEU A 129 0.14 -0.99 -0.21
CA LEU A 129 -0.72 -0.90 -1.39
C LEU A 129 -2.11 -1.47 -1.15
N SER A 130 -2.26 -2.54 -0.33
CA SER A 130 -3.58 -3.04 0.07
C SER A 130 -4.39 -2.00 0.84
N THR A 131 -3.73 -1.16 1.66
CA THR A 131 -4.38 -0.03 2.33
C THR A 131 -4.79 1.06 1.33
N LEU A 132 -3.94 1.33 0.34
CA LEU A 132 -4.25 2.31 -0.71
C LEU A 132 -5.51 1.91 -1.50
N LEU A 133 -5.64 0.62 -1.85
CA LEU A 133 -6.83 0.11 -2.53
C LEU A 133 -8.10 0.32 -1.69
N LEU A 134 -8.05 0.06 -0.39
CA LEU A 134 -9.17 0.30 0.52
C LEU A 134 -9.51 1.79 0.66
N LEU A 135 -8.52 2.67 0.66
CA LEU A 135 -8.74 4.12 0.65
C LEU A 135 -9.42 4.57 -0.65
N GLN A 136 -9.02 4.04 -1.79
CA GLN A 136 -9.63 4.34 -3.09
C GLN A 136 -11.07 3.80 -3.20
N GLU A 137 -11.35 2.66 -2.57
CA GLU A 137 -12.71 2.10 -2.47
C GLU A 137 -13.59 2.96 -1.56
N PHE A 138 -13.06 3.44 -0.43
CA PHE A 138 -13.76 4.32 0.50
C PHE A 138 -14.06 5.68 -0.14
N LYS A 139 -13.08 6.32 -0.78
CA LYS A 139 -13.22 7.59 -1.50
C LYS A 139 -12.24 7.62 -2.68
N ARG A 140 -12.77 7.67 -3.89
CA ARG A 140 -11.99 7.57 -5.13
C ARG A 140 -10.88 8.61 -5.24
N ASP A 141 -11.23 9.86 -4.95
CA ASP A 141 -10.33 11.01 -5.03
C ASP A 141 -10.16 11.61 -3.63
N ILE A 142 -8.99 11.39 -3.02
CA ILE A 142 -8.63 11.92 -1.72
C ILE A 142 -7.55 12.99 -1.92
N VAL A 143 -7.81 14.21 -1.46
CA VAL A 143 -6.87 15.32 -1.42
C VAL A 143 -6.37 15.55 0.01
N PHE A 144 -5.25 16.26 0.19
CA PHE A 144 -4.67 16.49 1.52
C PHE A 144 -5.62 17.23 2.48
N SER A 145 -6.47 18.13 1.97
CA SER A 145 -7.46 18.83 2.78
C SER A 145 -8.59 17.93 3.31
N ASP A 146 -8.81 16.76 2.70
CA ASP A 146 -9.80 15.80 3.18
C ASP A 146 -9.36 15.08 4.46
N LEU A 147 -8.05 15.03 4.74
CA LEU A 147 -7.45 14.22 5.80
C LEU A 147 -7.68 14.84 7.17
N THR A 148 -8.93 14.89 7.59
CA THR A 148 -9.40 15.39 8.89
C THR A 148 -9.57 14.25 9.90
N PHE A 149 -9.83 14.59 11.17
CA PHE A 149 -10.23 13.60 12.17
C PHE A 149 -11.48 12.81 11.76
N GLU A 150 -12.46 13.50 11.17
CA GLU A 150 -13.70 12.89 10.68
C GLU A 150 -13.42 11.90 9.55
N PHE A 151 -12.54 12.23 8.63
CA PHE A 151 -12.10 11.31 7.57
C PHE A 151 -11.50 10.03 8.14
N VAL A 152 -10.60 10.17 9.12
CA VAL A 152 -9.94 9.02 9.77
C VAL A 152 -10.95 8.13 10.47
N SER A 153 -11.91 8.72 11.20
CA SER A 153 -12.97 7.99 11.90
C SER A 153 -13.95 7.32 10.94
N SER A 154 -14.31 7.99 9.85
CA SER A 154 -15.19 7.43 8.81
C SER A 154 -14.52 6.28 8.06
N PHE A 155 -13.22 6.35 7.81
CA PHE A 155 -12.48 5.26 7.20
C PHE A 155 -12.37 4.04 8.14
N GLU A 156 -12.16 4.25 9.45
CA GLU A 156 -12.24 3.16 10.45
C GLU A 156 -13.60 2.49 10.40
N TYR A 157 -14.68 3.28 10.44
CA TYR A 157 -16.06 2.78 10.37
C TYR A 157 -16.31 1.98 9.08
N PHE A 158 -15.86 2.47 7.93
CA PHE A 158 -15.94 1.75 6.66
C PHE A 158 -15.26 0.37 6.74
N LEU A 159 -14.07 0.28 7.36
CA LEU A 159 -13.38 -0.99 7.55
C LEU A 159 -14.14 -1.93 8.49
N GLN A 160 -14.80 -1.40 9.54
CA GLN A 160 -15.66 -2.18 10.43
C GLN A 160 -16.88 -2.74 9.69
N GLN A 161 -17.55 -1.93 8.86
CA GLN A 161 -18.69 -2.38 8.03
C GLN A 161 -18.29 -3.47 7.04
N LYS A 162 -17.04 -3.49 6.60
CA LYS A 162 -16.49 -4.59 5.78
C LYS A 162 -16.17 -5.87 6.58
N GLY A 163 -16.41 -5.88 7.88
CA GLY A 163 -16.17 -7.05 8.75
C GLY A 163 -14.70 -7.31 9.08
N TYR A 164 -13.81 -6.32 8.91
CA TYR A 164 -12.40 -6.51 9.28
C TYR A 164 -12.22 -6.62 10.80
N HIS A 165 -11.37 -7.56 11.22
CA HIS A 165 -10.97 -7.72 12.61
C HIS A 165 -10.19 -6.48 13.12
N THR A 166 -10.34 -6.13 14.41
CA THR A 166 -9.73 -4.94 15.04
C THR A 166 -8.24 -4.78 14.73
N ASN A 167 -7.44 -5.85 14.80
CA ASN A 167 -6.00 -5.76 14.50
C ASN A 167 -5.71 -5.54 13.00
N THR A 168 -6.59 -6.00 12.10
CA THR A 168 -6.49 -5.71 10.67
C THR A 168 -6.81 -4.25 10.40
N ILE A 169 -7.84 -3.70 11.04
CA ILE A 169 -8.17 -2.27 11.00
C ILE A 169 -6.99 -1.46 11.52
N ALA A 170 -6.46 -1.83 12.70
CA ALA A 170 -5.28 -1.17 13.27
C ALA A 170 -4.08 -1.14 12.32
N LYS A 171 -3.84 -2.22 11.57
CA LYS A 171 -2.79 -2.26 10.53
C LYS A 171 -3.02 -1.20 9.46
N HIS A 172 -4.22 -1.11 8.90
CA HIS A 172 -4.54 -0.13 7.87
C HIS A 172 -4.48 1.31 8.40
N MET A 173 -4.96 1.54 9.63
CA MET A 173 -4.87 2.85 10.29
C MET A 173 -3.42 3.26 10.57
N LYS A 174 -2.53 2.32 10.95
CA LYS A 174 -1.08 2.59 11.09
C LYS A 174 -0.43 2.96 9.76
N HIS A 175 -0.83 2.32 8.66
CA HIS A 175 -0.33 2.67 7.32
C HIS A 175 -0.78 4.08 6.93
N LEU A 176 -2.07 4.41 7.10
CA LEU A 176 -2.60 5.75 6.84
C LEU A 176 -1.88 6.80 7.67
N LYS A 177 -1.74 6.57 8.99
CA LYS A 177 -1.01 7.46 9.90
C LYS A 177 0.42 7.72 9.43
N ARG A 178 1.16 6.67 9.02
CA ARG A 178 2.51 6.79 8.49
C ARG A 178 2.58 7.76 7.30
N HIS A 179 1.68 7.61 6.33
CA HIS A 179 1.70 8.45 5.13
C HIS A 179 1.22 9.88 5.39
N ILE A 180 0.29 10.09 6.33
CA ILE A 180 -0.05 11.45 6.81
C ILE A 180 1.15 12.10 7.50
N ASN A 181 1.90 11.37 8.33
CA ASN A 181 3.12 11.90 8.94
C ASN A 181 4.18 12.28 7.91
N ILE A 182 4.36 11.45 6.85
CA ILE A 182 5.27 11.79 5.74
C ILE A 182 4.78 13.06 5.03
N ALA A 183 3.47 13.20 4.82
CA ALA A 183 2.89 14.38 4.19
C ALA A 183 3.10 15.66 5.04
N ILE A 184 3.02 15.56 6.36
CA ILE A 184 3.33 16.66 7.27
C ILE A 184 4.82 17.02 7.19
N ASN A 185 5.72 16.02 7.25
CA ASN A 185 7.17 16.26 7.17
C ASN A 185 7.60 16.86 5.83
N LYS A 186 6.82 16.65 4.76
CA LYS A 186 7.01 17.24 3.43
C LYS A 186 6.17 18.50 3.19
N GLU A 187 5.55 19.05 4.24
CA GLU A 187 4.79 20.30 4.23
C GLU A 187 3.54 20.30 3.32
N TYR A 188 3.03 19.13 2.95
CA TYR A 188 1.73 19.01 2.27
C TYR A 188 0.54 19.25 3.20
N ILE A 189 0.73 19.02 4.50
CA ILE A 189 -0.27 19.21 5.56
C ILE A 189 0.38 19.99 6.70
N GLU A 190 -0.27 21.03 7.18
CA GLU A 190 0.15 21.77 8.37
C GLU A 190 0.01 20.89 9.62
N ILE A 191 0.99 20.95 10.54
CA ILE A 191 0.99 20.14 11.78
C ILE A 191 -0.25 20.39 12.66
N GLN A 192 -0.82 21.60 12.60
CA GLN A 192 -2.03 21.97 13.34
C GLN A 192 -3.26 21.15 12.87
N LYS A 193 -3.26 20.73 11.59
CA LYS A 193 -4.33 19.96 10.95
C LYS A 193 -4.12 18.44 11.06
N TYR A 194 -3.24 17.99 11.95
CA TYR A 194 -2.92 16.56 12.09
C TYR A 194 -4.13 15.73 12.53
N ALA A 195 -4.65 14.92 11.62
CA ALA A 195 -5.87 14.13 11.81
C ALA A 195 -5.79 13.10 12.96
N PHE A 196 -4.60 12.55 13.23
CA PHE A 196 -4.38 11.57 14.30
C PHE A 196 -4.07 12.19 15.68
N ARG A 197 -4.16 13.51 15.84
CA ARG A 197 -3.83 14.18 17.11
C ARG A 197 -4.63 13.64 18.29
N LYS A 198 -5.95 13.45 18.09
CA LYS A 198 -6.87 12.93 19.11
C LYS A 198 -7.33 11.49 18.83
N TYR A 199 -6.93 10.91 17.70
CA TYR A 199 -7.33 9.57 17.30
C TYR A 199 -6.38 8.51 17.85
N LYS A 200 -6.93 7.54 18.59
CA LYS A 200 -6.19 6.39 19.14
C LYS A 200 -6.50 5.14 18.34
N ILE A 201 -5.48 4.50 17.78
CA ILE A 201 -5.62 3.23 17.07
C ILE A 201 -5.87 2.14 18.11
N LYS A 202 -7.03 1.47 18.01
CA LYS A 202 -7.41 0.36 18.90
C LYS A 202 -6.73 -0.93 18.46
N THR A 203 -6.22 -1.69 19.39
CA THR A 203 -5.68 -3.04 19.18
C THR A 203 -6.20 -3.97 20.26
N VAL A 204 -6.35 -5.23 19.92
CA VAL A 204 -6.68 -6.30 20.87
C VAL A 204 -5.52 -7.29 20.93
N GLU A 205 -5.29 -7.84 22.09
CA GLU A 205 -4.28 -8.88 22.27
C GLU A 205 -4.71 -10.15 21.50
N ASN A 206 -3.77 -10.72 20.75
CA ASN A 206 -4.01 -11.99 20.06
C ASN A 206 -3.68 -13.14 21.03
N LYS A 207 -4.62 -14.02 21.22
CA LYS A 207 -4.32 -15.32 21.86
C LYS A 207 -3.52 -16.16 20.87
N HIS A 208 -2.25 -16.38 21.17
CA HIS A 208 -1.40 -17.28 20.39
C HIS A 208 -1.70 -18.72 20.76
N THR A 209 -2.06 -19.53 19.77
CA THR A 209 -2.17 -20.98 19.91
C THR A 209 -0.79 -21.61 19.66
N HIS A 210 -0.33 -22.45 20.56
CA HIS A 210 0.90 -23.23 20.41
C HIS A 210 0.59 -24.71 20.58
N LEU A 211 1.46 -25.57 20.09
CA LEU A 211 1.39 -27.00 20.32
C LEU A 211 1.88 -27.31 21.75
N VAL A 212 1.15 -28.13 22.46
CA VAL A 212 1.66 -28.74 23.69
C VAL A 212 2.47 -30.01 23.34
N PRO A 213 3.34 -30.53 24.27
CA PRO A 213 4.19 -31.68 23.98
C PRO A 213 3.42 -32.90 23.45
N GLU A 214 2.26 -33.18 24.00
CA GLU A 214 1.42 -34.33 23.62
C GLU A 214 0.91 -34.22 22.17
N GLU A 215 0.57 -33.01 21.75
CA GLU A 215 0.13 -32.74 20.37
C GLU A 215 1.30 -32.82 19.37
N LEU A 216 2.49 -32.38 19.78
CA LEU A 216 3.69 -32.56 18.98
C LEU A 216 4.00 -34.06 18.79
N GLU A 217 3.90 -34.87 19.86
CA GLU A 217 4.05 -36.30 19.76
C GLU A 217 3.01 -36.98 18.86
N GLN A 218 1.75 -36.51 18.86
CA GLN A 218 0.72 -37.00 17.92
C GLN A 218 1.13 -36.79 16.49
N LEU A 219 1.71 -35.63 16.17
CA LEU A 219 2.24 -35.33 14.83
C LEU A 219 3.46 -36.18 14.47
N GLU A 220 4.35 -36.44 15.45
CA GLU A 220 5.54 -37.27 15.25
C GLU A 220 5.18 -38.73 14.96
N ARG A 221 4.14 -39.27 15.66
CA ARG A 221 3.65 -40.64 15.49
C ARG A 221 2.77 -40.84 14.25
N LEU A 222 2.39 -39.74 13.58
CA LEU A 222 1.50 -39.81 12.41
C LEU A 222 2.15 -40.52 11.23
N SER A 223 1.61 -41.67 10.85
CA SER A 223 2.00 -42.42 9.66
C SER A 223 1.10 -42.05 8.49
N LEU A 224 1.63 -41.41 7.50
CA LEU A 224 0.91 -41.01 6.28
C LEU A 224 0.98 -42.15 5.25
N THR A 225 -0.17 -42.65 4.81
CA THR A 225 -0.27 -43.74 3.85
C THR A 225 -1.15 -43.39 2.63
N GLY A 226 -1.01 -44.13 1.55
CA GLY A 226 -1.81 -43.97 0.34
C GLY A 226 -1.79 -42.54 -0.22
N LYS A 227 -2.97 -41.97 -0.45
CA LYS A 227 -3.10 -40.61 -0.99
C LYS A 227 -2.49 -39.51 -0.14
N HIS A 228 -2.21 -39.76 1.13
CA HIS A 228 -1.67 -38.76 2.07
C HIS A 228 -0.13 -38.74 2.09
N MET A 229 0.56 -39.70 1.47
CA MET A 229 2.03 -39.74 1.36
C MET A 229 2.63 -38.42 0.84
N LYS A 230 1.93 -37.74 -0.09
CA LYS A 230 2.35 -36.45 -0.62
C LYS A 230 2.45 -35.32 0.42
N LEU A 231 1.86 -35.48 1.61
CA LEU A 231 1.91 -34.54 2.72
C LEU A 231 3.14 -34.74 3.61
N GLN A 232 3.90 -35.84 3.42
CA GLN A 232 5.03 -36.20 4.28
C GLN A 232 6.09 -35.08 4.33
N LYS A 233 6.44 -34.53 3.20
CA LYS A 233 7.39 -33.39 3.12
C LYS A 233 6.90 -32.17 3.92
N SER A 234 5.59 -31.87 3.86
CA SER A 234 4.98 -30.76 4.60
C SER A 234 5.00 -31.01 6.11
N LEU A 235 4.73 -32.26 6.54
CA LEU A 235 4.81 -32.67 7.94
C LEU A 235 6.24 -32.58 8.46
N ASP A 236 7.20 -33.19 7.77
CA ASP A 236 8.61 -33.21 8.18
C ASP A 236 9.19 -31.77 8.25
N ALA A 237 8.85 -30.90 7.29
CA ALA A 237 9.27 -29.51 7.31
C ALA A 237 8.66 -28.73 8.49
N PHE A 238 7.39 -28.98 8.80
CA PHE A 238 6.73 -28.36 9.96
C PHE A 238 7.36 -28.80 11.28
N LEU A 239 7.57 -30.12 11.46
CA LEU A 239 8.24 -30.69 12.65
C LEU A 239 9.67 -30.13 12.78
N PHE A 240 10.43 -30.08 11.70
CA PHE A 240 11.76 -29.48 11.70
C PHE A 240 11.72 -28.02 12.18
N CYS A 241 10.76 -27.23 11.68
CA CYS A 241 10.59 -25.85 12.13
C CYS A 241 10.16 -25.72 13.59
N CYS A 242 9.35 -26.66 14.10
CA CYS A 242 9.02 -26.74 15.53
C CYS A 242 10.27 -26.99 16.38
N TYR A 243 11.13 -27.93 15.99
CA TYR A 243 12.36 -28.28 16.74
C TYR A 243 13.41 -27.15 16.67
N ALA A 244 13.52 -26.46 15.54
CA ALA A 244 14.49 -25.40 15.34
C ALA A 244 13.97 -23.99 15.73
N GLY A 245 12.71 -23.84 16.16
CA GLY A 245 12.09 -22.52 16.40
C GLY A 245 12.08 -21.62 15.18
N MET A 246 11.96 -22.21 13.99
CA MET A 246 12.21 -21.53 12.71
C MET A 246 10.92 -21.06 12.03
N ARG A 247 10.99 -19.90 11.35
CA ARG A 247 9.88 -19.43 10.54
C ARG A 247 9.89 -20.08 9.15
N TYR A 248 8.72 -20.22 8.54
CA TYR A 248 8.59 -20.69 7.16
C TYR A 248 9.54 -19.98 6.19
N SER A 249 9.64 -18.63 6.25
CA SER A 249 10.52 -17.86 5.38
C SER A 249 12.00 -18.16 5.59
N ASP A 250 12.41 -18.49 6.81
CA ASP A 250 13.78 -18.83 7.11
C ASP A 250 14.08 -20.24 6.60
N PHE A 251 13.17 -21.21 6.82
CA PHE A 251 13.27 -22.57 6.31
C PHE A 251 13.42 -22.64 4.77
N THR A 252 12.54 -21.94 4.05
CA THR A 252 12.57 -21.94 2.57
C THR A 252 13.77 -21.22 1.95
N ASN A 253 14.54 -20.50 2.75
CA ASN A 253 15.80 -19.87 2.34
C ASN A 253 17.03 -20.66 2.77
N LEU A 254 16.85 -21.83 3.38
CA LEU A 254 17.98 -22.72 3.68
C LEU A 254 18.52 -23.38 2.42
N SER A 255 19.78 -23.71 2.50
CA SER A 255 20.53 -24.55 1.56
C SER A 255 21.40 -25.53 2.34
N LYS A 256 21.97 -26.51 1.66
CA LYS A 256 22.92 -27.45 2.26
C LYS A 256 24.06 -26.73 3.00
N LYS A 257 24.47 -25.56 2.55
CA LYS A 257 25.55 -24.75 3.15
C LYS A 257 25.24 -24.25 4.56
N ASN A 258 23.98 -24.22 4.94
CA ASN A 258 23.55 -23.78 6.27
C ASN A 258 23.69 -24.87 7.33
N ILE A 259 23.88 -26.13 6.93
CA ILE A 259 24.13 -27.26 7.81
C ILE A 259 25.64 -27.43 7.89
N VAL A 260 26.21 -27.26 9.07
CA VAL A 260 27.65 -27.24 9.31
C VAL A 260 27.97 -28.19 10.45
N ASP A 261 28.95 -29.06 10.25
CA ASP A 261 29.48 -29.90 11.29
C ASP A 261 30.66 -29.21 12.01
N ILE A 262 30.52 -28.98 13.31
CA ILE A 262 31.55 -28.36 14.15
C ILE A 262 31.84 -29.36 15.28
N ASN A 263 33.09 -29.82 15.39
CA ASN A 263 33.52 -30.83 16.36
C ASN A 263 32.65 -32.09 16.35
N GLN A 264 32.30 -32.60 15.17
CA GLN A 264 31.42 -33.77 14.95
C GLN A 264 29.96 -33.54 15.35
N GLU A 265 29.56 -32.31 15.65
CA GLU A 265 28.21 -31.94 16.04
C GLU A 265 27.55 -31.11 14.93
N THR A 266 26.28 -31.42 14.60
CA THR A 266 25.57 -30.76 13.52
C THR A 266 24.93 -29.45 14.00
N TRP A 267 25.32 -28.36 13.36
CA TRP A 267 24.83 -27.01 13.59
C TRP A 267 24.03 -26.52 12.40
N LEU A 268 23.00 -25.69 12.66
CA LEU A 268 22.29 -24.94 11.65
C LEU A 268 22.65 -23.45 11.78
N ILE A 269 23.30 -22.91 10.76
CA ILE A 269 23.74 -21.50 10.76
C ILE A 269 23.10 -20.79 9.57
N TYR A 270 22.29 -19.77 9.86
CA TYR A 270 21.59 -19.03 8.82
C TYR A 270 21.37 -17.57 9.22
N LYS A 271 21.05 -16.72 8.20
CA LYS A 271 20.64 -15.34 8.43
C LYS A 271 19.13 -15.21 8.31
N SER A 272 18.46 -14.78 9.38
CA SER A 272 17.00 -14.64 9.36
C SER A 272 16.53 -13.65 8.30
N VAL A 273 15.60 -14.07 7.44
CA VAL A 273 15.04 -13.26 6.34
C VAL A 273 14.31 -12.02 6.86
N LYS A 274 13.65 -12.14 8.02
CA LYS A 274 12.85 -11.04 8.59
C LYS A 274 13.74 -9.97 9.22
N THR A 275 14.71 -10.37 10.04
CA THR A 275 15.51 -9.45 10.88
C THR A 275 16.90 -9.20 10.34
N GLY A 276 17.42 -10.07 9.47
CA GLY A 276 18.81 -10.00 9.01
C GLY A 276 19.84 -10.47 10.04
N THR A 277 19.39 -10.97 11.20
CA THR A 277 20.25 -11.46 12.28
C THR A 277 20.78 -12.85 11.94
N GLU A 278 22.05 -13.11 12.23
CA GLU A 278 22.62 -14.45 12.16
C GLU A 278 22.10 -15.29 13.33
N VAL A 279 21.71 -16.52 13.02
CA VAL A 279 21.19 -17.51 13.97
C VAL A 279 22.08 -18.74 13.87
N ARG A 280 22.54 -19.24 15.03
CA ARG A 280 23.34 -20.46 15.17
C ARG A 280 22.65 -21.41 16.13
N LEU A 281 22.22 -22.56 15.64
CA LEU A 281 21.44 -23.54 16.41
C LEU A 281 22.20 -24.87 16.49
N PRO A 282 22.52 -25.35 17.68
CA PRO A 282 23.08 -26.69 17.91
C PRO A 282 21.97 -27.73 17.77
N LEU A 283 21.75 -28.28 16.57
CA LEU A 283 20.63 -29.19 16.32
C LEU A 283 20.70 -30.47 17.18
N TYR A 284 21.87 -30.87 17.57
CA TYR A 284 22.07 -32.04 18.42
C TYR A 284 21.50 -31.88 19.85
N LEU A 285 21.44 -30.63 20.37
CA LEU A 285 20.87 -30.33 21.69
C LEU A 285 19.36 -30.12 21.64
N LEU A 286 18.84 -29.68 20.49
CA LEU A 286 17.43 -29.32 20.35
C LEU A 286 16.58 -30.59 20.16
N PHE A 287 15.57 -30.78 21.01
CA PHE A 287 14.65 -31.93 20.95
C PHE A 287 15.37 -33.27 20.76
N ALA A 288 16.47 -33.48 21.52
CA ALA A 288 17.31 -34.69 21.45
C ALA A 288 17.75 -35.06 20.01
N GLY A 289 18.06 -34.04 19.20
CA GLY A 289 18.54 -34.26 17.81
C GLY A 289 17.47 -34.66 16.80
N LYS A 290 16.17 -34.61 17.14
CA LYS A 290 15.08 -34.98 16.19
C LYS A 290 15.15 -34.25 14.87
N GLY A 291 15.62 -32.98 14.86
CA GLY A 291 15.86 -32.22 13.63
C GLY A 291 16.87 -32.87 12.70
N ILE A 292 17.94 -33.48 13.25
CA ILE A 292 18.97 -34.20 12.50
C ILE A 292 18.38 -35.47 11.86
N VAL A 293 17.51 -36.18 12.58
CA VAL A 293 16.82 -37.37 12.05
C VAL A 293 16.02 -36.99 10.78
N ILE A 294 15.30 -35.86 10.81
CA ILE A 294 14.58 -35.38 9.64
C ILE A 294 15.55 -35.03 8.50
N LEU A 295 16.61 -34.28 8.76
CA LEU A 295 17.60 -33.94 7.72
C LEU A 295 18.21 -35.17 7.06
N ASN A 296 18.47 -36.25 7.84
CA ASN A 296 18.99 -37.47 7.31
C ASN A 296 18.04 -38.20 6.36
N LYS A 297 16.71 -38.11 6.56
CA LYS A 297 15.72 -38.61 5.56
C LYS A 297 15.90 -37.99 4.19
N TYR A 298 16.32 -36.70 4.14
CA TYR A 298 16.46 -35.92 2.92
C TYR A 298 17.93 -35.67 2.52
N ARG A 299 18.89 -36.39 3.11
CA ARG A 299 20.33 -36.15 2.92
C ARG A 299 20.77 -36.06 1.45
N ASN A 300 20.16 -36.87 0.60
CA ASN A 300 20.46 -36.89 -0.83
C ASN A 300 19.78 -35.78 -1.63
N ASN A 301 18.81 -35.09 -1.05
CA ASN A 301 18.03 -34.03 -1.75
C ASN A 301 17.56 -32.92 -0.80
N LEU A 302 18.48 -32.38 -0.01
CA LEU A 302 18.20 -31.30 0.96
C LEU A 302 17.67 -30.04 0.29
N GLU A 303 18.19 -29.72 -0.90
CA GLU A 303 17.72 -28.51 -1.63
C GLU A 303 16.25 -28.64 -2.00
N ASP A 304 15.78 -29.83 -2.40
CA ASP A 304 14.35 -30.05 -2.63
C ASP A 304 13.56 -30.01 -1.33
N PHE A 305 14.09 -30.56 -0.24
CA PHE A 305 13.44 -30.53 1.08
C PHE A 305 13.15 -29.10 1.53
N PHE A 306 14.10 -28.17 1.37
CA PHE A 306 13.94 -26.78 1.73
C PHE A 306 13.02 -26.00 0.76
N ARG A 307 12.81 -26.49 -0.48
CA ARG A 307 11.88 -25.91 -1.44
C ARG A 307 10.45 -26.35 -1.17
N LEU A 308 9.73 -25.59 -0.34
CA LEU A 308 8.31 -25.80 -0.15
C LEU A 308 7.49 -25.00 -1.16
N ARG A 309 6.25 -25.46 -1.38
CA ARG A 309 5.23 -24.64 -2.07
C ARG A 309 5.00 -23.35 -1.27
N ASP A 310 4.23 -22.40 -1.81
CA ASP A 310 3.91 -21.19 -1.08
C ASP A 310 3.26 -21.47 0.28
N ASN A 311 3.45 -20.53 1.24
CA ASN A 311 3.00 -20.68 2.62
C ASN A 311 1.48 -20.96 2.73
N SER A 312 0.66 -20.40 1.82
CA SER A 312 -0.79 -20.62 1.84
C SER A 312 -1.14 -22.08 1.53
N ASN A 313 -0.45 -22.69 0.56
CA ASN A 313 -0.68 -24.09 0.20
C ASN A 313 -0.14 -25.07 1.26
N ILE A 314 1.02 -24.78 1.83
CA ILE A 314 1.54 -25.59 2.95
C ILE A 314 0.60 -25.55 4.16
N ASN A 315 0.07 -24.38 4.50
CA ASN A 315 -0.89 -24.28 5.61
C ASN A 315 -2.20 -25.06 5.34
N LYS A 316 -2.63 -25.22 4.05
CA LYS A 316 -3.74 -26.13 3.71
C LYS A 316 -3.37 -27.59 3.99
N ASP A 317 -2.13 -28.00 3.67
CA ASP A 317 -1.63 -29.34 4.01
C ASP A 317 -1.64 -29.56 5.51
N LEU A 318 -1.16 -28.57 6.29
CA LEU A 318 -1.12 -28.65 7.75
C LEU A 318 -2.51 -28.77 8.39
N ILE A 319 -3.55 -28.16 7.80
CA ILE A 319 -4.94 -28.36 8.25
C ILE A 319 -5.36 -29.83 8.08
N ILE A 320 -4.97 -30.48 6.97
CA ILE A 320 -5.27 -31.89 6.73
C ILE A 320 -4.48 -32.78 7.70
N ILE A 321 -3.18 -32.49 7.85
CA ILE A 321 -2.28 -33.21 8.77
C ILE A 321 -2.80 -33.12 10.22
N ALA A 322 -3.21 -31.94 10.69
CA ALA A 322 -3.77 -31.76 12.04
C ALA A 322 -5.01 -32.66 12.27
N LYS A 323 -5.90 -32.72 11.28
CA LYS A 323 -7.08 -33.59 11.35
C LYS A 323 -6.73 -35.09 11.40
N LEU A 324 -5.74 -35.51 10.59
CA LEU A 324 -5.27 -36.91 10.58
C LEU A 324 -4.57 -37.27 11.87
N ALA A 325 -3.88 -36.36 12.53
CA ALA A 325 -3.26 -36.51 13.82
C ALA A 325 -4.24 -36.43 15.02
N GLY A 326 -5.53 -36.12 14.77
CA GLY A 326 -6.54 -35.99 15.84
C GLY A 326 -6.46 -34.67 16.60
N LEU A 327 -5.78 -33.65 16.09
CA LEU A 327 -5.68 -32.33 16.74
C LEU A 327 -6.98 -31.56 16.64
N SER A 328 -7.44 -30.97 17.72
CA SER A 328 -8.63 -30.11 17.77
C SER A 328 -8.37 -28.68 17.25
N LYS A 329 -7.12 -28.24 17.22
CA LYS A 329 -6.72 -26.90 16.81
C LYS A 329 -6.10 -26.87 15.39
N LYS A 330 -6.18 -25.70 14.77
CA LYS A 330 -5.48 -25.45 13.50
C LYS A 330 -4.00 -25.16 13.76
N ILE A 331 -3.14 -25.79 12.98
CA ILE A 331 -1.70 -25.52 12.98
C ILE A 331 -1.31 -24.81 11.69
N SER A 332 -0.30 -23.97 11.77
CA SER A 332 0.29 -23.23 10.64
C SER A 332 1.74 -22.88 10.94
N PHE A 333 2.52 -22.62 9.89
CA PHE A 333 3.83 -22.02 10.04
C PHE A 333 3.78 -20.60 10.58
#